data_b65b768932be9fe619c7b33872aabcbc
#
_entry.id   b65b768932be9fe619c7b33872aabcbc
#
_cell.length_a   1.000
_cell.length_b   1.000
_cell.length_c   1.000
_cell.angle_alpha   90.00
_cell.angle_beta   90.00
_cell.angle_gamma   90.00
#
_symmetry.space_group_name_H-M   'P 1'
#
loop_
_entity.id
_entity.type
_entity.pdbx_description
1 polymer ?
#
loop_
_entity_poly.entity_id
_entity_poly.type
_entity_poly.pdbx_seq_one_letter_code
_entity_poly.pdbx_strand_id
1 'polypeptide(L)'
;ILLPLAAQKPATNPVINADAPDMSMLRVGDTYYMSSTTMHMSPGVPIMKSKDLVNWKLVNYAYDTLANIPTMNLDDGKNTYGRGSWASCLRYHEGVYYLSTFAQTTGKTYFYTTKNLEKGPWKCSEFSPAYHDHSFFFDEDGHIYMIYGNGKLFLAELKPDLSGVKPGTVRVLIENASAPAGDNIMLGAAGSQLFKVNGKYYLFNITWPRGGVRTVIVHRADKITGPYEGRVVFQDRGIAQGGLVDT
;
A
#
# COMPACT_ATOMS: atom_id res chain seq x y z
N ILE A 1 -28.97 25.41 21.29
CA ILE A 1 -27.78 26.28 21.07
C ILE A 1 -27.04 25.65 19.90
N LEU A 2 -27.16 26.23 18.71
CA LEU A 2 -26.37 25.86 17.54
C LEU A 2 -24.98 26.47 17.74
N LEU A 3 -23.99 25.64 18.03
CA LEU A 3 -22.60 26.08 17.97
C LEU A 3 -22.28 26.41 16.52
N PRO A 4 -21.68 27.56 16.22
CA PRO A 4 -21.25 27.86 14.87
C PRO A 4 -20.22 26.80 14.43
N LEU A 5 -20.50 26.09 13.35
CA LEU A 5 -19.46 25.31 12.66
C LEU A 5 -18.39 26.32 12.24
N ALA A 6 -17.26 26.31 12.90
CA ALA A 6 -16.11 27.09 12.43
C ALA A 6 -15.79 26.55 11.04
N ALA A 7 -15.89 27.41 10.03
CA ALA A 7 -15.52 27.06 8.67
C ALA A 7 -14.07 26.57 8.70
N GLN A 8 -13.85 25.30 8.39
CA GLN A 8 -12.50 24.78 8.24
C GLN A 8 -11.78 25.63 7.17
N LYS A 9 -10.59 26.09 7.50
CA LYS A 9 -9.76 26.76 6.48
C LYS A 9 -9.55 25.78 5.34
N PRO A 10 -9.66 26.22 4.08
CA PRO A 10 -9.41 25.34 2.95
C PRO A 10 -7.98 24.78 3.04
N ALA A 11 -7.82 23.50 2.72
CA ALA A 11 -6.51 22.89 2.62
C ALA A 11 -5.73 23.54 1.48
N THR A 12 -4.43 23.74 1.68
CA THR A 12 -3.53 24.23 0.64
C THR A 12 -2.56 23.13 0.25
N ASN A 13 -2.46 22.85 -1.04
CA ASN A 13 -1.47 21.90 -1.55
C ASN A 13 -0.07 22.53 -1.63
N PRO A 14 1.00 21.75 -1.34
CA PRO A 14 0.96 20.38 -0.82
C PRO A 14 0.57 20.33 0.66
N VAL A 15 -0.29 19.38 1.06
CA VAL A 15 -0.65 19.16 2.47
C VAL A 15 0.52 18.54 3.25
N ILE A 16 1.43 17.86 2.56
CA ILE A 16 2.70 17.35 3.08
C ILE A 16 3.80 17.89 2.16
N ASN A 17 4.67 18.74 2.67
CA ASN A 17 5.81 19.27 1.92
C ASN A 17 7.04 18.36 2.14
N ALA A 18 6.90 17.10 1.75
CA ALA A 18 7.92 16.06 1.82
C ALA A 18 7.65 14.98 0.78
N ASP A 19 8.65 14.16 0.50
CA ASP A 19 8.50 12.97 -0.33
C ASP A 19 7.76 11.89 0.47
N ALA A 20 6.53 11.55 0.04
CA ALA A 20 5.67 10.57 0.67
C ALA A 20 4.93 9.75 -0.39
N PRO A 21 5.66 8.96 -1.20
CA PRO A 21 5.07 8.19 -2.29
C PRO A 21 4.40 6.91 -1.80
N ASP A 22 3.55 6.33 -2.65
CA ASP A 22 2.94 5.01 -2.49
C ASP A 22 2.24 4.86 -1.14
N MET A 23 1.34 5.76 -0.84
CA MET A 23 0.67 5.83 0.45
C MET A 23 -0.34 4.71 0.65
N SER A 24 -0.37 4.15 1.86
CA SER A 24 -1.46 3.33 2.35
C SER A 24 -2.05 3.96 3.60
N MET A 25 -3.37 4.14 3.63
CA MET A 25 -4.04 4.88 4.70
C MET A 25 -5.12 4.04 5.38
N LEU A 26 -5.29 4.24 6.68
CA LEU A 26 -6.38 3.69 7.46
C LEU A 26 -6.88 4.70 8.49
N ARG A 27 -8.09 4.47 8.98
CA ARG A 27 -8.68 5.23 10.09
C ARG A 27 -8.95 4.32 11.28
N VAL A 28 -8.48 4.72 12.46
CA VAL A 28 -8.80 4.06 13.73
C VAL A 28 -9.38 5.10 14.68
N GLY A 29 -10.64 4.92 15.06
CA GLY A 29 -11.39 5.92 15.81
C GLY A 29 -11.52 7.23 15.04
N ASP A 30 -10.97 8.31 15.59
CA ASP A 30 -10.96 9.65 15.00
C ASP A 30 -9.59 10.03 14.38
N THR A 31 -8.67 9.08 14.27
CA THR A 31 -7.31 9.30 13.78
C THR A 31 -7.08 8.60 12.46
N TYR A 32 -6.55 9.32 11.50
CA TYR A 32 -6.03 8.78 10.26
C TYR A 32 -4.55 8.48 10.42
N TYR A 33 -4.14 7.32 9.98
CA TYR A 33 -2.75 6.88 9.89
C TYR A 33 -2.40 6.59 8.45
N MET A 34 -1.20 6.95 8.06
CA MET A 34 -0.70 6.77 6.72
C MET A 34 0.71 6.20 6.79
N SER A 35 0.98 5.17 6.02
CA SER A 35 2.33 4.72 5.71
C SER A 35 2.71 5.13 4.29
N SER A 36 4.00 5.35 4.06
CA SER A 36 4.53 5.57 2.71
C SER A 36 5.85 4.81 2.55
N THR A 37 6.54 4.99 1.45
CA THR A 37 7.86 4.37 1.26
C THR A 37 8.98 5.40 1.37
N THR A 38 10.18 4.95 1.67
CA THR A 38 11.38 5.78 1.56
C THR A 38 12.10 5.56 0.24
N MET A 39 11.93 4.41 -0.41
CA MET A 39 12.61 3.98 -1.65
C MET A 39 14.14 4.07 -1.62
N HIS A 40 14.75 4.43 -0.51
CA HIS A 40 16.15 4.74 -0.46
C HIS A 40 16.88 3.88 0.56
N MET A 41 16.71 4.18 1.82
CA MET A 41 17.47 3.58 2.89
C MET A 41 16.67 3.54 4.20
N SER A 42 17.34 3.15 5.25
CA SER A 42 16.81 3.17 6.61
C SER A 42 16.94 4.56 7.26
N PRO A 43 16.06 4.92 8.20
CA PRO A 43 14.91 4.16 8.64
C PRO A 43 13.77 4.17 7.61
N GLY A 44 12.83 3.26 7.74
CA GLY A 44 11.69 3.16 6.79
C GLY A 44 10.49 2.51 7.39
N VAL A 45 9.65 2.37 6.67
CA VAL A 45 8.34 2.87 6.24
C VAL A 45 7.90 3.98 7.19
N PRO A 46 7.94 5.25 6.81
CA PRO A 46 7.46 6.35 7.64
C PRO A 46 5.97 6.23 7.91
N ILE A 47 5.56 6.50 9.14
CA ILE A 47 4.19 6.45 9.59
C ILE A 47 3.79 7.83 10.07
N MET A 48 2.75 8.36 9.45
CA MET A 48 2.20 9.66 9.76
C MET A 48 0.80 9.53 10.34
N LYS A 49 0.37 10.52 11.12
CA LYS A 49 -1.00 10.64 11.60
C LYS A 49 -1.59 12.01 11.36
N SER A 50 -2.92 12.04 11.23
CA SER A 50 -3.72 13.25 11.12
C SER A 50 -5.10 13.06 11.76
N LYS A 51 -5.73 14.16 12.14
CA LYS A 51 -7.13 14.20 12.58
C LYS A 51 -8.06 14.79 11.53
N ASP A 52 -7.51 15.40 10.49
CA ASP A 52 -8.24 16.22 9.52
C ASP A 52 -7.81 15.97 8.06
N LEU A 53 -6.88 15.03 7.82
CA LEU A 53 -6.29 14.73 6.51
C LEU A 53 -5.46 15.89 5.90
N VAL A 54 -5.27 16.97 6.61
CA VAL A 54 -4.54 18.17 6.18
C VAL A 54 -3.26 18.34 6.98
N ASN A 55 -3.36 18.24 8.30
CA ASN A 55 -2.23 18.42 9.21
C ASN A 55 -1.65 17.06 9.57
N TRP A 56 -0.54 16.69 8.95
CA TRP A 56 0.13 15.42 9.14
C TRP A 56 1.36 15.54 10.03
N LYS A 57 1.55 14.56 10.90
CA LYS A 57 2.70 14.45 11.79
C LYS A 57 3.34 13.08 11.64
N LEU A 58 4.64 13.04 11.34
CA LEU A 58 5.45 11.83 11.43
C LEU A 58 5.49 11.36 12.89
N VAL A 59 5.15 10.11 13.15
CA VAL A 59 5.06 9.56 14.51
C VAL A 59 5.97 8.37 14.74
N ASN A 60 6.31 7.60 13.69
CA ASN A 60 7.14 6.41 13.82
C ASN A 60 7.73 5.98 12.48
N TYR A 61 8.62 5.00 12.54
CA TYR A 61 9.07 4.16 11.43
C TYR A 61 8.84 2.69 11.78
N ALA A 62 8.61 1.85 10.76
CA ALA A 62 8.40 0.42 10.98
C ALA A 62 9.71 -0.30 11.32
N TYR A 63 10.84 0.23 10.87
CA TYR A 63 12.18 -0.32 11.14
C TYR A 63 13.24 0.79 11.14
N ASP A 64 14.28 0.59 11.91
CA ASP A 64 15.48 1.42 11.88
C ASP A 64 16.42 0.98 10.75
N THR A 65 16.53 -0.33 10.53
CA THR A 65 17.33 -0.93 9.45
C THR A 65 16.54 -2.07 8.81
N LEU A 66 16.34 -2.01 7.49
CA LEU A 66 15.59 -3.05 6.76
C LEU A 66 16.39 -4.35 6.67
N ALA A 67 17.66 -4.26 6.30
CA ALA A 67 18.58 -5.38 6.23
C ALA A 67 20.03 -4.91 6.46
N ASN A 68 20.81 -5.72 7.17
CA ASN A 68 22.23 -5.45 7.39
C ASN A 68 23.05 -5.95 6.20
N ILE A 69 23.08 -5.14 5.15
CA ILE A 69 23.86 -5.39 3.93
C ILE A 69 24.64 -4.13 3.54
N PRO A 70 25.79 -4.26 2.88
CA PRO A 70 26.70 -3.12 2.61
C PRO A 70 26.03 -1.95 1.88
N THR A 71 25.11 -2.23 0.96
CA THR A 71 24.40 -1.19 0.20
C THR A 71 23.39 -0.41 1.04
N MET A 72 22.77 -1.03 2.06
CA MET A 72 21.85 -0.36 2.98
C MET A 72 22.58 0.31 4.15
N ASN A 73 23.77 -0.18 4.47
CA ASN A 73 24.63 0.42 5.49
C ASN A 73 25.47 1.59 4.94
N LEU A 74 25.45 1.82 3.63
CA LEU A 74 26.29 2.80 2.93
C LEU A 74 27.80 2.48 3.02
N ASP A 75 28.17 1.20 3.15
CA ASP A 75 29.55 0.76 3.26
C ASP A 75 30.29 0.97 1.93
N ASP A 76 31.53 1.43 1.97
CA ASP A 76 32.40 1.61 0.80
C ASP A 76 31.77 2.44 -0.33
N GLY A 77 30.94 3.44 0.02
CA GLY A 77 30.24 4.29 -0.96
C GLY A 77 29.10 3.60 -1.71
N LYS A 78 28.75 2.38 -1.33
CA LYS A 78 27.59 1.67 -1.90
C LYS A 78 26.28 2.25 -1.36
N ASN A 79 25.21 2.12 -2.13
CA ASN A 79 23.88 2.56 -1.72
C ASN A 79 22.76 1.75 -2.37
N THR A 80 21.57 1.89 -1.83
CA THR A 80 20.32 1.34 -2.38
C THR A 80 19.35 2.45 -2.77
N TYR A 81 19.85 3.60 -3.19
CA TYR A 81 19.01 4.72 -3.58
C TYR A 81 17.99 4.31 -4.63
N GLY A 82 16.70 4.53 -4.36
CA GLY A 82 15.59 4.08 -5.20
C GLY A 82 15.30 2.56 -5.16
N ARG A 83 16.01 1.77 -4.34
CA ARG A 83 15.88 0.30 -4.26
C ARG A 83 15.76 -0.21 -2.82
N GLY A 84 15.40 0.64 -1.88
CA GLY A 84 15.06 0.27 -0.51
C GLY A 84 13.68 -0.39 -0.43
N SER A 85 12.92 -0.10 0.61
CA SER A 85 11.52 -0.53 0.68
C SER A 85 10.66 0.25 -0.30
N TRP A 86 9.77 -0.47 -0.99
CA TRP A 86 8.80 0.11 -1.91
C TRP A 86 7.41 0.16 -1.26
N ALA A 87 6.35 0.22 -2.08
CA ALA A 87 4.97 0.41 -1.63
C ALA A 87 4.64 -0.39 -0.37
N SER A 88 3.92 0.23 0.54
CA SER A 88 3.51 -0.37 1.80
C SER A 88 2.00 -0.57 1.85
N CYS A 89 1.56 -1.52 2.68
CA CYS A 89 0.15 -1.71 2.99
C CYS A 89 -0.03 -1.70 4.51
N LEU A 90 -0.87 -0.79 5.01
CA LEU A 90 -1.16 -0.61 6.42
C LEU A 90 -2.58 -1.08 6.73
N ARG A 91 -2.75 -1.93 7.76
CA ARG A 91 -4.04 -2.46 8.21
C ARG A 91 -4.13 -2.46 9.73
N TYR A 92 -5.36 -2.43 10.23
CA TYR A 92 -5.68 -2.62 11.64
C TYR A 92 -6.71 -3.73 11.76
N HIS A 93 -6.41 -4.73 12.57
CA HIS A 93 -7.28 -5.86 12.79
C HIS A 93 -7.13 -6.35 14.24
N GLU A 94 -8.26 -6.48 14.96
CA GLU A 94 -8.35 -7.01 16.32
C GLU A 94 -7.32 -6.41 17.32
N GLY A 95 -7.18 -5.09 17.31
CA GLY A 95 -6.28 -4.41 18.24
C GLY A 95 -4.80 -4.41 17.85
N VAL A 96 -4.46 -4.95 16.69
CA VAL A 96 -3.10 -5.02 16.17
C VAL A 96 -2.99 -4.23 14.87
N TYR A 97 -1.93 -3.47 14.73
CA TYR A 97 -1.55 -2.83 13.47
C TYR A 97 -0.61 -3.75 12.71
N TYR A 98 -0.87 -3.86 11.43
CA TYR A 98 -0.10 -4.65 10.48
C TYR A 98 0.39 -3.74 9.37
N LEU A 99 1.65 -3.86 9.03
CA LEU A 99 2.26 -3.13 7.93
C LEU A 99 3.08 -4.10 7.10
N SER A 100 2.93 -4.06 5.79
CA SER A 100 3.79 -4.81 4.89
C SER A 100 4.51 -3.91 3.91
N THR A 101 5.67 -4.33 3.45
CA THR A 101 6.44 -3.72 2.37
C THR A 101 7.30 -4.79 1.69
N PHE A 102 7.99 -4.42 0.63
CA PHE A 102 8.93 -5.30 -0.06
C PHE A 102 10.15 -4.53 -0.53
N ALA A 103 11.26 -5.23 -0.77
CA ALA A 103 12.45 -4.64 -1.32
C ALA A 103 13.09 -5.58 -2.35
N GLN A 104 13.26 -5.09 -3.57
CA GLN A 104 13.90 -5.85 -4.64
C GLN A 104 15.38 -6.15 -4.32
N THR A 105 16.07 -5.21 -3.68
CA THR A 105 17.48 -5.38 -3.28
C THR A 105 17.70 -6.60 -2.38
N THR A 106 16.74 -6.91 -1.50
CA THR A 106 16.82 -8.09 -0.62
C THR A 106 16.10 -9.29 -1.18
N GLY A 107 15.24 -9.12 -2.19
CA GLY A 107 14.38 -10.18 -2.74
C GLY A 107 13.32 -10.66 -1.75
N LYS A 108 12.92 -9.81 -0.80
CA LYS A 108 12.02 -10.20 0.30
C LYS A 108 10.80 -9.31 0.42
N THR A 109 9.77 -9.90 0.99
CA THR A 109 8.56 -9.26 1.53
C THR A 109 8.65 -9.26 3.05
N TYR A 110 8.27 -8.15 3.66
CA TYR A 110 8.35 -7.90 5.09
C TYR A 110 6.97 -7.61 5.65
N PHE A 111 6.66 -8.18 6.79
CA PHE A 111 5.49 -7.88 7.60
C PHE A 111 5.90 -7.41 8.98
N TYR A 112 5.35 -6.30 9.41
CA TYR A 112 5.58 -5.70 10.72
C TYR A 112 4.27 -5.67 11.48
N THR A 113 4.29 -6.05 12.75
CA THR A 113 3.11 -6.03 13.63
C THR A 113 3.40 -5.31 14.92
N THR A 114 2.43 -4.52 15.42
CA THR A 114 2.52 -3.85 16.72
C THR A 114 1.13 -3.59 17.29
N LYS A 115 1.01 -3.52 18.61
CA LYS A 115 -0.19 -3.02 19.29
C LYS A 115 -0.16 -1.50 19.47
N ASN A 116 0.99 -0.86 19.26
CA ASN A 116 1.14 0.58 19.41
C ASN A 116 1.90 1.13 18.18
N LEU A 117 1.15 1.58 17.20
CA LEU A 117 1.69 2.10 15.95
C LEU A 117 2.62 3.29 16.15
N GLU A 118 2.32 4.17 17.11
CA GLU A 118 3.07 5.40 17.33
C GLU A 118 4.38 5.20 18.10
N LYS A 119 4.52 4.08 18.83
CA LYS A 119 5.68 3.85 19.71
C LYS A 119 6.37 2.50 19.48
N GLY A 120 5.73 1.59 18.74
CA GLY A 120 6.22 0.21 18.62
C GLY A 120 6.11 -0.56 19.96
N PRO A 121 6.98 -1.52 20.24
CA PRO A 121 7.93 -2.07 19.28
C PRO A 121 7.23 -2.79 18.13
N TRP A 122 7.91 -2.87 16.99
CA TRP A 122 7.48 -3.66 15.85
C TRP A 122 8.09 -5.06 15.90
N LYS A 123 7.27 -6.06 15.63
CA LYS A 123 7.71 -7.42 15.39
C LYS A 123 7.76 -7.66 13.88
N CYS A 124 8.90 -8.08 13.35
CA CYS A 124 9.10 -8.35 11.93
C CYS A 124 8.99 -9.85 11.63
N SER A 125 8.36 -10.16 10.51
CA SER A 125 8.41 -11.43 9.81
C SER A 125 8.79 -11.17 8.36
N GLU A 126 9.64 -12.00 7.76
CA GLU A 126 10.09 -11.81 6.39
C GLU A 126 10.14 -13.13 5.62
N PHE A 127 9.92 -13.06 4.30
CA PHE A 127 10.00 -14.22 3.42
C PHE A 127 10.27 -13.81 1.97
N SER A 128 10.69 -14.75 1.15
CA SER A 128 10.87 -14.56 -0.29
C SER A 128 9.71 -15.17 -1.08
N PRO A 129 9.44 -14.66 -2.29
CA PRO A 129 10.11 -13.55 -2.96
C PRO A 129 9.61 -12.16 -2.51
N ALA A 130 10.20 -11.10 -3.09
CA ALA A 130 9.66 -9.75 -3.03
C ALA A 130 8.39 -9.68 -3.89
N TYR A 131 7.23 -9.64 -3.28
CA TYR A 131 5.94 -9.53 -3.98
C TYR A 131 5.67 -8.06 -4.33
N HIS A 132 5.68 -7.76 -5.62
CA HIS A 132 5.56 -6.39 -6.12
C HIS A 132 4.19 -5.78 -5.82
N ASP A 133 4.18 -4.58 -5.24
CA ASP A 133 2.99 -3.74 -4.96
C ASP A 133 1.85 -4.54 -4.32
N HIS A 134 2.21 -5.40 -3.38
CA HIS A 134 1.24 -6.23 -2.71
C HIS A 134 0.43 -5.44 -1.68
N SER A 135 -0.80 -5.84 -1.51
CA SER A 135 -1.60 -5.55 -0.33
C SER A 135 -2.12 -6.84 0.29
N PHE A 136 -2.54 -6.74 1.54
CA PHE A 136 -3.16 -7.87 2.23
C PHE A 136 -4.48 -7.46 2.87
N PHE A 137 -5.32 -8.44 3.10
CA PHE A 137 -6.69 -8.25 3.56
C PHE A 137 -7.09 -9.38 4.52
N PHE A 138 -7.65 -9.00 5.67
CA PHE A 138 -8.28 -9.93 6.61
C PHE A 138 -9.74 -10.10 6.19
N ASP A 139 -10.13 -11.30 5.77
CA ASP A 139 -11.51 -11.57 5.41
C ASP A 139 -12.29 -12.17 6.58
N GLU A 140 -13.61 -12.08 6.50
CA GLU A 140 -14.56 -12.60 7.50
C GLU A 140 -14.53 -14.12 7.60
N ASP A 141 -13.97 -14.81 6.60
CA ASP A 141 -13.75 -16.25 6.60
C ASP A 141 -12.58 -16.71 7.50
N GLY A 142 -11.87 -15.74 8.11
CA GLY A 142 -10.72 -15.98 8.98
C GLY A 142 -9.40 -16.16 8.24
N HIS A 143 -9.38 -16.00 6.92
CA HIS A 143 -8.17 -16.08 6.11
C HIS A 143 -7.54 -14.70 5.88
N ILE A 144 -6.23 -14.70 5.70
CA ILE A 144 -5.48 -13.50 5.30
C ILE A 144 -5.10 -13.66 3.84
N TYR A 145 -5.62 -12.79 3.00
CA TYR A 145 -5.33 -12.82 1.57
C TYR A 145 -4.30 -11.76 1.20
N MET A 146 -3.46 -12.06 0.23
CA MET A 146 -2.51 -11.14 -0.39
C MET A 146 -2.80 -11.03 -1.87
N ILE A 147 -2.86 -9.79 -2.40
CA ILE A 147 -2.99 -9.48 -3.82
C ILE A 147 -1.72 -8.78 -4.25
N TYR A 148 -1.15 -9.18 -5.38
CA TYR A 148 0.09 -8.63 -5.92
C TYR A 148 0.16 -8.77 -7.43
N GLY A 149 1.07 -8.05 -8.04
CA GLY A 149 1.37 -8.14 -9.47
C GLY A 149 1.34 -6.80 -10.20
N ASN A 150 1.59 -6.85 -11.49
CA ASN A 150 1.61 -5.69 -12.37
C ASN A 150 0.95 -6.09 -13.70
N GLY A 151 -0.19 -5.51 -14.02
CA GLY A 151 -1.04 -5.86 -15.16
C GLY A 151 -1.80 -7.16 -14.97
N LYS A 152 -1.10 -8.26 -14.72
CA LYS A 152 -1.66 -9.53 -14.26
C LYS A 152 -1.61 -9.59 -12.74
N LEU A 153 -2.76 -9.75 -12.11
CA LEU A 153 -2.87 -9.77 -10.66
C LEU A 153 -3.10 -11.20 -10.15
N PHE A 154 -2.47 -11.47 -9.01
CA PHE A 154 -2.54 -12.75 -8.33
C PHE A 154 -3.17 -12.60 -6.95
N LEU A 155 -3.87 -13.63 -6.52
CA LEU A 155 -4.35 -13.82 -5.15
C LEU A 155 -3.59 -14.99 -4.52
N ALA A 156 -3.16 -14.81 -3.29
CA ALA A 156 -2.58 -15.86 -2.45
C ALA A 156 -3.15 -15.79 -1.05
N GLU A 157 -3.18 -16.90 -0.34
CA GLU A 157 -3.46 -16.94 1.09
C GLU A 157 -2.15 -16.87 1.87
N LEU A 158 -2.07 -16.01 2.87
CA LEU A 158 -0.94 -15.93 3.80
C LEU A 158 -1.12 -16.95 4.93
N LYS A 159 0.00 -17.41 5.47
CA LYS A 159 -0.01 -18.15 6.73
C LYS A 159 -0.45 -17.21 7.86
N PRO A 160 -1.15 -17.72 8.89
CA PRO A 160 -1.64 -16.88 10.01
C PRO A 160 -0.53 -16.12 10.76
N ASP A 161 0.68 -16.70 10.81
CA ASP A 161 1.86 -16.11 11.43
C ASP A 161 2.60 -15.11 10.53
N LEU A 162 2.11 -14.88 9.31
CA LEU A 162 2.71 -14.01 8.28
C LEU A 162 4.12 -14.42 7.86
N SER A 163 4.49 -15.68 8.06
CA SER A 163 5.83 -16.22 7.69
C SER A 163 5.94 -16.58 6.22
N GLY A 164 4.90 -16.37 5.43
CA GLY A 164 4.89 -16.68 4.00
C GLY A 164 3.52 -16.92 3.42
N VAL A 165 3.54 -17.20 2.12
CA VAL A 165 2.35 -17.64 1.38
C VAL A 165 2.08 -19.11 1.70
N LYS A 166 0.81 -19.44 1.87
CA LYS A 166 0.36 -20.83 2.08
C LYS A 166 0.51 -21.63 0.77
N PRO A 167 1.21 -22.75 0.77
CA PRO A 167 1.44 -23.54 -0.43
C PRO A 167 0.15 -23.90 -1.17
N GLY A 168 0.16 -23.85 -2.50
CA GLY A 168 -0.97 -24.25 -3.35
C GLY A 168 -2.14 -23.26 -3.42
N THR A 169 -2.02 -22.08 -2.79
CA THR A 169 -3.11 -21.08 -2.76
C THR A 169 -2.98 -19.99 -3.82
N VAL A 170 -1.81 -19.87 -4.45
CA VAL A 170 -1.58 -18.86 -5.50
C VAL A 170 -2.44 -19.15 -6.71
N ARG A 171 -3.18 -18.14 -7.15
CA ARG A 171 -4.00 -18.18 -8.37
C ARG A 171 -3.98 -16.85 -9.09
N VAL A 172 -4.23 -16.88 -10.38
CA VAL A 172 -4.52 -15.66 -11.14
C VAL A 172 -5.86 -15.12 -10.68
N LEU A 173 -5.89 -13.84 -10.32
CA LEU A 173 -7.10 -13.14 -9.92
C LEU A 173 -7.70 -12.38 -11.10
N ILE A 174 -6.87 -11.62 -11.82
CA ILE A 174 -7.26 -10.87 -13.00
C ILE A 174 -6.14 -10.99 -14.04
N GLU A 175 -6.43 -11.49 -15.24
CA GLU A 175 -5.44 -11.68 -16.30
C GLU A 175 -4.90 -10.36 -16.87
N ASN A 176 -5.78 -9.38 -17.07
CA ASN A 176 -5.41 -8.03 -17.52
C ASN A 176 -6.21 -6.98 -16.73
N ALA A 177 -5.66 -6.57 -15.62
CA ALA A 177 -6.29 -5.58 -14.76
C ALA A 177 -6.25 -4.16 -15.33
N SER A 178 -5.45 -3.91 -16.37
CA SER A 178 -5.41 -2.63 -17.07
C SER A 178 -6.47 -2.49 -18.16
N ALA A 179 -7.14 -3.58 -18.55
CA ALA A 179 -8.07 -3.60 -19.69
C ALA A 179 -9.11 -2.46 -19.70
N PRO A 180 -9.69 -2.02 -18.56
CA PRO A 180 -10.61 -0.89 -18.55
C PRO A 180 -10.02 0.43 -19.01
N ALA A 181 -8.69 0.59 -18.96
CA ALA A 181 -7.97 1.79 -19.40
C ALA A 181 -7.46 1.71 -20.84
N GLY A 182 -7.72 0.60 -21.53
CA GLY A 182 -7.32 0.34 -22.93
C GLY A 182 -6.15 -0.62 -23.07
N ASP A 183 -5.70 -0.80 -24.31
CA ASP A 183 -4.74 -1.84 -24.65
C ASP A 183 -3.28 -1.36 -24.68
N ASN A 184 -3.06 -0.06 -24.88
CA ASN A 184 -1.71 0.52 -24.98
C ASN A 184 -1.23 1.02 -23.62
N ILE A 185 -0.73 0.12 -22.80
CA ILE A 185 -0.35 0.40 -21.42
C ILE A 185 1.18 0.56 -21.30
N MET A 186 1.60 1.62 -20.60
CA MET A 186 3.00 1.83 -20.23
C MET A 186 3.31 1.21 -18.86
N LEU A 187 2.43 1.40 -17.87
CA LEU A 187 2.50 0.78 -16.56
C LEU A 187 1.24 -0.07 -16.36
N GLY A 188 1.42 -1.36 -16.19
CA GLY A 188 0.32 -2.29 -15.88
C GLY A 188 -0.33 -1.97 -14.54
N ALA A 189 -1.59 -2.36 -14.38
CA ALA A 189 -2.32 -2.14 -13.14
C ALA A 189 -1.57 -2.75 -11.94
N ALA A 190 -1.23 -1.90 -10.97
CA ALA A 190 -0.44 -2.21 -9.79
C ALA A 190 -0.96 -1.41 -8.58
N GLY A 191 -0.25 -1.42 -7.45
CA GLY A 191 -0.65 -0.69 -6.25
C GLY A 191 -2.00 -1.19 -5.71
N SER A 192 -2.16 -2.51 -5.64
CA SER A 192 -3.42 -3.16 -5.25
C SER A 192 -3.86 -2.76 -3.85
N GLN A 193 -5.10 -2.27 -3.69
CA GLN A 193 -5.73 -2.02 -2.40
C GLN A 193 -7.13 -2.63 -2.39
N LEU A 194 -7.34 -3.64 -1.54
CA LEU A 194 -8.61 -4.34 -1.43
C LEU A 194 -9.41 -3.84 -0.23
N PHE A 195 -10.71 -3.61 -0.46
CA PHE A 195 -11.69 -3.26 0.55
C PHE A 195 -12.95 -4.12 0.38
N LYS A 196 -13.64 -4.40 1.48
CA LYS A 196 -14.96 -5.04 1.48
C LYS A 196 -16.00 -4.05 1.99
N VAL A 197 -17.00 -3.75 1.18
CA VAL A 197 -18.08 -2.81 1.51
C VAL A 197 -19.41 -3.44 1.13
N ASN A 198 -20.33 -3.53 2.09
CA ASN A 198 -21.65 -4.12 1.90
C ASN A 198 -21.59 -5.52 1.24
N GLY A 199 -20.67 -6.36 1.73
CA GLY A 199 -20.49 -7.74 1.26
C GLY A 199 -19.82 -7.89 -0.10
N LYS A 200 -19.39 -6.80 -0.75
CA LYS A 200 -18.71 -6.81 -2.05
C LYS A 200 -17.25 -6.38 -1.92
N TYR A 201 -16.41 -6.96 -2.74
CA TYR A 201 -14.97 -6.66 -2.80
C TYR A 201 -14.70 -5.60 -3.85
N TYR A 202 -13.94 -4.59 -3.47
CA TYR A 202 -13.49 -3.47 -4.30
C TYR A 202 -11.97 -3.43 -4.29
N LEU A 203 -11.37 -3.73 -5.43
CA LEU A 203 -9.92 -3.74 -5.61
C LEU A 203 -9.54 -2.50 -6.44
N PHE A 204 -8.80 -1.60 -5.82
CA PHE A 204 -8.25 -0.41 -6.46
C PHE A 204 -6.88 -0.72 -7.02
N ASN A 205 -6.62 -0.22 -8.23
CA ASN A 205 -5.32 -0.29 -8.87
C ASN A 205 -5.05 1.02 -9.62
N ILE A 206 -3.78 1.36 -9.76
CA ILE A 206 -3.36 2.39 -10.70
C ILE A 206 -2.81 1.74 -11.98
N THR A 207 -2.97 2.43 -13.10
CA THR A 207 -2.35 2.07 -14.37
C THR A 207 -1.95 3.33 -15.13
N TRP A 208 -1.06 3.19 -16.11
CA TRP A 208 -0.66 4.33 -16.92
C TRP A 208 -0.73 3.98 -18.41
N PRO A 209 -1.80 4.40 -19.11
CA PRO A 209 -1.86 4.30 -20.55
C PRO A 209 -0.74 5.10 -21.23
N ARG A 210 -0.13 4.56 -22.27
CA ARG A 210 0.93 5.22 -23.03
C ARG A 210 0.38 6.47 -23.72
N GLY A 211 1.02 7.60 -23.50
CA GLY A 211 0.55 8.90 -23.99
C GLY A 211 -0.67 9.47 -23.25
N GLY A 212 -1.14 8.79 -22.21
CA GLY A 212 -2.23 9.22 -21.34
C GLY A 212 -1.76 9.72 -19.98
N VAL A 213 -2.67 9.72 -19.02
CA VAL A 213 -2.44 10.13 -17.63
C VAL A 213 -2.59 8.94 -16.71
N ARG A 214 -2.08 9.04 -15.49
CA ARG A 214 -2.34 8.05 -14.45
C ARG A 214 -3.83 7.86 -14.24
N THR A 215 -4.23 6.62 -14.11
CA THR A 215 -5.64 6.21 -14.14
C THR A 215 -5.89 5.24 -13.00
N VAL A 216 -6.88 5.51 -12.18
CA VAL A 216 -7.37 4.59 -11.15
C VAL A 216 -8.47 3.71 -11.73
N ILE A 217 -8.31 2.41 -11.56
CA ILE A 217 -9.30 1.39 -11.88
C ILE A 217 -9.83 0.81 -10.59
N VAL A 218 -11.14 0.62 -10.50
CA VAL A 218 -11.78 -0.18 -9.46
C VAL A 218 -12.34 -1.44 -10.09
N HIS A 219 -11.92 -2.57 -9.57
CA HIS A 219 -12.48 -3.86 -9.89
C HIS A 219 -13.42 -4.31 -8.76
N ARG A 220 -14.63 -4.71 -9.09
CA ARG A 220 -15.63 -5.15 -8.12
C ARG A 220 -16.00 -6.62 -8.34
N ALA A 221 -16.18 -7.35 -7.24
CA ALA A 221 -16.63 -8.73 -7.23
C ALA A 221 -17.53 -9.03 -6.04
N ASP A 222 -18.33 -10.09 -6.15
CA ASP A 222 -19.15 -10.62 -5.05
C ASP A 222 -18.36 -11.60 -4.16
N LYS A 223 -17.26 -12.15 -4.68
CA LYS A 223 -16.35 -13.05 -3.96
C LYS A 223 -14.93 -12.56 -4.10
N ILE A 224 -14.09 -12.77 -3.07
CA ILE A 224 -12.68 -12.39 -3.12
C ILE A 224 -11.93 -13.04 -4.28
N THR A 225 -12.37 -14.20 -4.71
CA THR A 225 -11.82 -14.96 -5.85
C THR A 225 -12.34 -14.50 -7.21
N GLY A 226 -13.21 -13.48 -7.25
CA GLY A 226 -13.85 -12.98 -8.47
C GLY A 226 -15.08 -13.78 -8.91
N PRO A 227 -15.52 -13.61 -10.17
CA PRO A 227 -14.91 -12.74 -11.18
C PRO A 227 -15.02 -11.25 -10.86
N TYR A 228 -14.02 -10.48 -11.27
CA TYR A 228 -13.97 -9.04 -11.07
C TYR A 228 -14.35 -8.28 -12.34
N GLU A 229 -15.19 -7.25 -12.20
CA GLU A 229 -15.53 -6.29 -13.24
C GLU A 229 -14.80 -4.97 -12.95
N GLY A 230 -13.96 -4.51 -13.90
CA GLY A 230 -13.16 -3.30 -13.76
C GLY A 230 -13.78 -2.10 -14.46
N ARG A 231 -13.63 -0.91 -13.83
CA ARG A 231 -14.00 0.38 -14.42
C ARG A 231 -12.99 1.44 -14.04
N VAL A 232 -12.70 2.35 -14.98
CA VAL A 232 -11.97 3.59 -14.69
C VAL A 232 -12.85 4.47 -13.81
N VAL A 233 -12.31 4.93 -12.68
CA VAL A 233 -13.03 5.79 -11.72
C VAL A 233 -12.37 7.14 -11.56
N PHE A 234 -11.09 7.27 -11.87
CA PHE A 234 -10.36 8.52 -11.79
C PHE A 234 -9.26 8.59 -12.84
N GLN A 235 -9.12 9.77 -13.46
CA GLN A 235 -8.00 10.10 -14.36
C GLN A 235 -7.54 11.49 -14.03
N ASP A 236 -6.26 11.64 -13.70
CA ASP A 236 -5.69 12.93 -13.38
C ASP A 236 -4.91 13.49 -14.58
N ARG A 237 -5.21 14.74 -14.93
CA ARG A 237 -4.46 15.55 -15.88
C ARG A 237 -3.66 16.64 -15.18
N GLY A 238 -3.63 16.65 -13.85
CA GLY A 238 -2.93 17.62 -13.05
C GLY A 238 -1.40 17.47 -13.12
N ILE A 239 -0.73 18.43 -12.55
CA ILE A 239 0.74 18.50 -12.49
C ILE A 239 1.30 17.47 -11.51
N ALA A 240 0.52 17.09 -10.50
CA ALA A 240 0.89 16.11 -9.50
C ALA A 240 0.69 14.69 -10.05
N GLN A 241 1.67 14.20 -10.74
CA GLN A 241 1.70 12.78 -11.10
C GLN A 241 2.00 11.98 -9.84
N GLY A 242 1.05 11.21 -9.38
CA GLY A 242 1.27 10.23 -8.35
C GLY A 242 0.61 10.48 -7.00
N GLY A 243 0.37 11.69 -6.60
CA GLY A 243 -0.04 12.00 -5.22
C GLY A 243 -1.42 11.48 -4.79
N LEU A 244 -2.38 11.36 -5.71
CA LEU A 244 -3.73 10.86 -5.40
C LEU A 244 -4.00 9.46 -5.94
N VAL A 245 -3.18 8.98 -6.86
CA VAL A 245 -3.44 7.76 -7.63
C VAL A 245 -2.50 6.62 -7.32
N ASP A 246 -1.51 6.84 -6.48
CA ASP A 246 -0.55 5.80 -6.07
C ASP A 246 -0.92 5.15 -4.72
N THR A 247 -2.18 5.22 -4.32
CA THR A 247 -2.66 4.63 -3.06
C THR A 247 -3.66 3.54 -3.27
#